data_2c63d55e1ec92f2d6bee612bc56f71b4
#
_entry.id   2c63d55e1ec92f2d6bee612bc56f71b4
#
_cell.length_a   1.000
_cell.length_b   1.000
_cell.length_c   1.000
_cell.angle_alpha   90.00
_cell.angle_beta   90.00
_cell.angle_gamma   90.00
#
_symmetry.space_group_name_H-M   'P 1'
#
loop_
_entity.id
_entity.type
_entity.pdbx_description
1 polymer ?
#
loop_
_entity_poly.entity_id
_entity_poly.type
_entity_poly.pdbx_seq_one_letter_code
_entity_poly.pdbx_strand_id
1 'polypeptide(L)'
;MQLTAFGAQNVLINGNPSMSYFTKLYKRTTNFAMEHFRLEPRNMTDTGLSQAGTRTFRFKVPNYADLLHDCYLCLTLPDIWSPLTQPAAANQNATVPFGVPYEFAWNKNLGFNMIQELAINFNGTTMVTMTGEWVKLLSYLQDDVSKRAVIDQMVGNTPDMYDPANCAGRTNQYPHAIANPANQIPAPSIRGRQLQIPLPFWFCQEIGQSLPLISMRLTEIEFVVTLTNMYNLFTINDVTTAPYKNRILGIPGDTNKGIQNFLSYPDKSGTPINSALTNWNMDPYIEANYIFLTDTERAYVAANERTFLINQVRYVRSEKQYGLNNVLIPMYNLCTRVVAVFQRVDRALINDWDNYTNWTDTRYAPVISGKKTAFNLKTGTTNALGANSIFSPTQFLTSGYGFSNAMNEQDIMIEGNLVFDGKDRFPVKNVNFFREIQNYKFSKGDTEQMPGIYLYSFALDPNSITQPSGTVNASMFNKTYFNYTLLVPPVQATSSTTQSSICVLKETSFNSNPGPGIPVGSTVSPAPGVPPLVSPGDVVTLYSSPTNLDIQYQGYNSTVYIESYNFLKVTNGQANVVFTT
;
A
#
# COMPACT_ATOMS: atom_id res chain seq x y z
N MET A 1 14.32 -59.06 22.26
CA MET A 1 13.70 -59.05 20.90
C MET A 1 14.22 -57.85 20.19
N GLN A 2 14.97 -58.01 19.10
CA GLN A 2 15.53 -56.90 18.31
C GLN A 2 14.53 -56.57 17.21
N LEU A 3 13.89 -55.39 17.33
CA LEU A 3 12.88 -54.93 16.37
C LEU A 3 13.50 -54.22 15.17
N THR A 4 14.74 -53.73 15.30
CA THR A 4 15.48 -53.09 14.21
C THR A 4 16.28 -54.13 13.45
N ALA A 5 15.94 -54.31 12.17
CA ALA A 5 16.65 -55.19 11.27
C ALA A 5 17.65 -54.38 10.40
N PHE A 6 18.79 -55.02 10.09
CA PHE A 6 19.77 -54.48 9.15
C PHE A 6 19.54 -55.11 7.77
N GLY A 7 19.45 -54.30 6.74
CA GLY A 7 19.30 -54.72 5.35
C GLY A 7 19.74 -53.67 4.39
N ALA A 8 19.91 -54.01 3.10
CA ALA A 8 20.39 -53.11 2.08
C ALA A 8 19.56 -51.81 1.95
N GLN A 9 18.26 -51.90 2.14
CA GLN A 9 17.39 -50.73 2.14
C GLN A 9 17.61 -49.83 3.35
N ASN A 10 17.94 -50.42 4.50
CA ASN A 10 18.18 -49.69 5.74
C ASN A 10 19.50 -48.92 5.70
N VAL A 11 20.48 -49.42 4.98
CA VAL A 11 21.78 -48.75 4.78
C VAL A 11 21.61 -47.44 4.01
N LEU A 12 20.65 -47.34 3.07
CA LEU A 12 20.41 -46.13 2.29
C LEU A 12 19.90 -44.97 3.17
N ILE A 13 19.16 -45.30 4.26
CA ILE A 13 18.59 -44.26 5.15
C ILE A 13 19.46 -44.09 6.41
N ASN A 14 19.97 -45.18 6.98
CA ASN A 14 20.66 -45.20 8.28
C ASN A 14 22.18 -45.44 8.15
N GLY A 15 22.73 -45.58 6.95
CA GLY A 15 24.15 -45.73 6.76
C GLY A 15 24.93 -44.46 7.10
N ASN A 16 25.95 -44.58 7.95
CA ASN A 16 26.79 -43.50 8.44
C ASN A 16 25.98 -42.30 8.98
N PRO A 17 25.15 -42.49 10.04
CA PRO A 17 24.31 -41.48 10.59
C PRO A 17 25.14 -40.31 11.14
N SER A 18 24.79 -39.10 10.74
CA SER A 18 25.41 -37.85 11.22
C SER A 18 24.77 -37.34 12.51
N MET A 19 23.60 -37.84 12.89
CA MET A 19 22.86 -37.41 14.07
C MET A 19 22.10 -38.57 14.73
N SER A 20 21.81 -38.44 16.01
CA SER A 20 20.88 -39.31 16.76
C SER A 20 19.71 -38.46 17.26
N TYR A 21 18.50 -39.01 17.22
CA TYR A 21 17.33 -38.38 17.84
C TYR A 21 17.33 -38.42 19.36
N PHE A 22 18.14 -39.32 19.97
CA PHE A 22 18.19 -39.53 21.41
C PHE A 22 19.27 -38.72 22.13
N THR A 23 20.09 -37.99 21.37
CA THR A 23 21.12 -37.10 21.91
C THR A 23 21.05 -35.76 21.21
N LYS A 24 20.65 -34.72 21.94
CA LYS A 24 20.58 -33.37 21.42
C LYS A 24 21.86 -32.60 21.80
N LEU A 25 22.69 -32.34 20.80
CA LEU A 25 23.90 -31.55 20.97
C LEU A 25 23.63 -30.14 20.49
N TYR A 26 24.07 -29.14 21.24
CA TYR A 26 24.08 -27.74 20.79
C TYR A 26 25.47 -27.35 20.29
N LYS A 27 25.51 -26.51 19.26
CA LYS A 27 26.75 -25.91 18.77
C LYS A 27 27.15 -24.74 19.67
N ARG A 28 28.41 -24.69 20.10
CA ARG A 28 28.95 -23.54 20.84
C ARG A 28 29.08 -22.37 19.90
N THR A 29 28.61 -21.19 20.32
CA THR A 29 28.67 -19.92 19.61
C THR A 29 29.45 -18.89 20.41
N THR A 30 29.91 -17.85 19.76
CA THR A 30 30.43 -16.65 20.45
C THR A 30 29.30 -15.99 21.22
N ASN A 31 29.62 -15.35 22.34
CA ASN A 31 28.64 -14.61 23.12
C ASN A 31 28.45 -13.21 22.52
N PHE A 32 27.21 -12.71 22.53
CA PHE A 32 26.86 -11.36 22.12
C PHE A 32 25.65 -10.87 22.91
N ALA A 33 25.43 -9.55 22.92
CA ALA A 33 24.25 -8.94 23.50
C ALA A 33 23.62 -7.97 22.49
N MET A 34 22.30 -7.82 22.58
CA MET A 34 21.56 -6.88 21.73
C MET A 34 20.83 -5.86 22.61
N GLU A 35 20.83 -4.61 22.17
CA GLU A 35 20.16 -3.52 22.88
C GLU A 35 19.55 -2.55 21.87
N HIS A 36 18.36 -2.04 22.17
CA HIS A 36 17.65 -1.08 21.34
C HIS A 36 17.97 0.35 21.75
N PHE A 37 18.26 1.20 20.76
CA PHE A 37 18.51 2.62 20.96
C PHE A 37 17.59 3.44 20.06
N ARG A 38 17.11 4.53 20.63
CA ARG A 38 16.31 5.51 19.92
C ARG A 38 17.22 6.50 19.20
N LEU A 39 17.01 6.67 17.89
CA LEU A 39 17.68 7.64 17.05
C LEU A 39 16.75 8.81 16.77
N GLU A 40 17.13 9.99 17.20
CA GLU A 40 16.36 11.21 17.01
C GLU A 40 16.65 11.87 15.65
N PRO A 41 15.67 12.56 15.04
CA PRO A 41 15.90 13.30 13.81
C PRO A 41 16.83 14.51 14.04
N ARG A 42 17.70 14.78 13.09
CA ARG A 42 18.61 15.92 13.14
C ARG A 42 17.86 17.24 12.94
N ASN A 43 18.16 18.23 13.81
CA ASN A 43 17.81 19.65 13.63
C ASN A 43 16.34 19.93 13.27
N MET A 44 15.40 19.24 13.90
CA MET A 44 13.99 19.43 13.64
C MET A 44 13.32 20.20 14.78
N THR A 45 12.73 21.33 14.45
CA THR A 45 11.88 22.10 15.36
C THR A 45 10.39 21.76 15.22
N ASP A 46 10.00 21.23 14.05
CA ASP A 46 8.62 20.82 13.75
C ASP A 46 8.59 19.36 13.36
N THR A 47 7.91 18.56 14.15
CA THR A 47 7.77 17.10 14.02
C THR A 47 6.44 16.66 13.43
N GLY A 48 5.61 17.61 12.98
CA GLY A 48 4.33 17.33 12.35
C GLY A 48 4.44 16.99 10.86
N LEU A 49 3.37 16.44 10.29
CA LEU A 49 3.26 16.24 8.84
C LEU A 49 3.05 17.56 8.09
N SER A 50 3.51 17.60 6.86
CA SER A 50 3.22 18.73 5.97
C SER A 50 1.78 18.65 5.45
N GLN A 51 1.10 19.78 5.39
CA GLN A 51 -0.24 19.88 4.79
C GLN A 51 -0.20 20.05 3.26
N ALA A 52 0.90 20.58 2.75
CA ALA A 52 1.00 20.96 1.34
C ALA A 52 2.36 20.55 0.75
N GLY A 53 2.73 19.29 0.89
CA GLY A 53 4.01 18.81 0.36
C GLY A 53 4.57 17.66 1.18
N THR A 54 5.83 17.39 0.98
CA THR A 54 6.55 16.31 1.65
C THR A 54 7.42 16.84 2.77
N ARG A 55 7.73 16.00 3.74
CA ARG A 55 8.66 16.34 4.82
C ARG A 55 9.73 15.27 4.92
N THR A 56 10.99 15.71 4.95
CA THR A 56 12.14 14.81 5.04
C THR A 56 12.76 14.88 6.43
N PHE A 57 12.92 13.72 7.05
CA PHE A 57 13.63 13.52 8.31
C PHE A 57 14.96 12.83 8.05
N ARG A 58 16.00 13.24 8.77
CA ARG A 58 17.34 12.67 8.68
C ARG A 58 17.78 12.18 10.05
N PHE A 59 18.15 10.91 10.12
CA PHE A 59 18.54 10.24 11.34
C PHE A 59 19.99 9.77 11.22
N LYS A 60 20.86 10.33 12.01
CA LYS A 60 22.25 9.89 12.07
C LYS A 60 22.35 8.62 12.90
N VAL A 61 23.10 7.65 12.41
CA VAL A 61 23.43 6.42 13.14
C VAL A 61 24.72 6.66 13.94
N PRO A 62 24.65 6.73 15.26
CA PRO A 62 25.86 6.84 16.09
C PRO A 62 26.50 5.46 16.28
N ASN A 63 27.81 5.46 16.48
CA ASN A 63 28.57 4.24 16.73
C ASN A 63 28.50 3.85 18.21
N TYR A 64 27.34 3.42 18.70
CA TYR A 64 27.17 2.99 20.09
C TYR A 64 27.71 1.59 20.35
N ALA A 65 27.62 0.70 19.36
CA ALA A 65 28.03 -0.69 19.47
C ALA A 65 28.78 -1.16 18.21
N ASP A 66 29.03 -2.45 18.12
CA ASP A 66 29.86 -3.04 17.07
C ASP A 66 29.12 -3.26 15.75
N LEU A 67 27.84 -3.71 15.83
CA LEU A 67 27.00 -3.96 14.67
C LEU A 67 25.63 -3.29 14.84
N LEU A 68 24.99 -2.99 13.69
CA LEU A 68 23.60 -2.53 13.62
C LEU A 68 22.77 -3.58 12.87
N HIS A 69 21.61 -3.90 13.43
CA HIS A 69 20.66 -4.85 12.84
C HIS A 69 19.29 -4.20 12.65
N ASP A 70 18.21 -4.79 13.14
CA ASP A 70 16.83 -4.34 12.93
C ASP A 70 16.60 -2.85 13.21
N CYS A 71 15.89 -2.21 12.32
CA CYS A 71 15.51 -0.81 12.44
C CYS A 71 14.01 -0.62 12.17
N TYR A 72 13.35 0.15 13.02
CA TYR A 72 11.92 0.47 12.91
C TYR A 72 11.72 1.97 12.92
N LEU A 73 10.98 2.50 11.95
CA LEU A 73 10.52 3.89 12.00
C LEU A 73 9.28 3.97 12.88
N CYS A 74 9.38 4.74 13.96
CA CYS A 74 8.32 4.94 14.92
C CYS A 74 7.67 6.30 14.72
N LEU A 75 6.34 6.33 14.65
CA LEU A 75 5.53 7.53 14.45
C LEU A 75 4.28 7.45 15.33
N THR A 76 3.88 8.56 15.94
CA THR A 76 2.68 8.61 16.78
C THR A 76 1.52 9.25 16.04
N LEU A 77 0.37 8.60 16.02
CA LEU A 77 -0.87 9.10 15.48
C LEU A 77 -1.72 9.76 16.57
N PRO A 78 -2.48 10.81 16.25
CA PRO A 78 -3.36 11.48 17.20
C PRO A 78 -4.66 10.71 17.41
N ASP A 79 -5.37 11.06 18.48
CA ASP A 79 -6.77 10.74 18.62
C ASP A 79 -7.58 11.48 17.56
N ILE A 80 -8.51 10.77 16.93
CA ILE A 80 -9.41 11.33 15.92
C ILE A 80 -10.82 11.45 16.49
N TRP A 81 -11.36 12.62 16.32
CA TRP A 81 -12.67 13.00 16.80
C TRP A 81 -13.58 13.35 15.63
N SER A 82 -14.51 12.49 15.27
CA SER A 82 -15.52 12.79 14.25
C SER A 82 -16.83 13.18 14.94
N PRO A 83 -17.07 14.48 15.09
CA PRO A 83 -18.24 14.93 15.85
C PRO A 83 -19.50 14.73 15.02
N LEU A 84 -20.46 13.99 15.56
CA LEU A 84 -21.84 14.02 15.13
C LEU A 84 -22.68 14.38 16.34
N THR A 85 -23.23 15.58 16.38
CA THR A 85 -24.17 15.97 17.42
C THR A 85 -25.54 15.38 17.13
N GLN A 86 -26.13 14.72 18.11
CA GLN A 86 -27.53 14.36 17.99
C GLN A 86 -28.36 15.65 17.98
N PRO A 87 -29.38 15.77 17.11
CA PRO A 87 -30.30 16.87 17.17
C PRO A 87 -30.94 16.90 18.59
N ALA A 88 -30.99 18.06 19.17
CA ALA A 88 -31.76 18.23 20.41
C ALA A 88 -33.19 17.69 20.18
N ALA A 89 -33.75 17.01 21.16
CA ALA A 89 -35.03 16.30 21.04
C ALA A 89 -36.22 17.16 20.53
N ALA A 90 -36.05 18.46 20.50
CA ALA A 90 -37.02 19.41 19.94
C ALA A 90 -37.09 19.44 18.40
N ASN A 91 -36.11 18.90 17.71
CA ASN A 91 -36.03 18.93 16.24
C ASN A 91 -35.93 17.54 15.64
N GLN A 92 -36.80 16.63 16.01
CA GLN A 92 -36.85 15.26 15.47
C GLN A 92 -37.04 15.17 13.93
N ASN A 93 -37.37 16.30 13.29
CA ASN A 93 -37.51 16.40 11.84
C ASN A 93 -36.31 17.05 11.16
N ALA A 94 -35.23 17.35 11.87
CA ALA A 94 -34.04 17.86 11.26
C ALA A 94 -33.28 16.70 10.54
N THR A 95 -33.40 16.66 9.24
CA THR A 95 -32.72 15.70 8.36
C THR A 95 -31.25 16.01 8.20
N VAL A 96 -30.74 17.05 8.82
CA VAL A 96 -29.35 17.46 8.77
C VAL A 96 -28.72 17.25 10.15
N PRO A 97 -27.73 16.39 10.32
CA PRO A 97 -27.00 16.27 11.57
C PRO A 97 -26.33 17.59 11.92
N PHE A 98 -26.45 18.00 13.19
CA PHE A 98 -25.69 19.12 13.71
C PHE A 98 -24.20 18.70 13.80
N GLY A 99 -23.32 19.56 13.33
CA GLY A 99 -21.88 19.30 13.29
C GLY A 99 -21.38 19.00 11.88
N VAL A 100 -20.13 18.58 11.78
CA VAL A 100 -19.52 18.22 10.51
C VAL A 100 -20.09 16.87 10.05
N PRO A 101 -20.73 16.80 8.88
CA PRO A 101 -21.41 15.58 8.42
C PRO A 101 -20.45 14.54 7.85
N TYR A 102 -19.29 14.37 8.45
CA TYR A 102 -18.23 13.55 7.91
C TYR A 102 -17.72 12.53 8.91
N GLU A 103 -17.53 11.30 8.45
CA GLU A 103 -16.91 10.20 9.19
C GLU A 103 -15.48 10.03 8.71
N PHE A 104 -14.52 10.26 9.60
CA PHE A 104 -13.09 10.14 9.29
C PHE A 104 -12.65 8.67 9.22
N ALA A 105 -11.76 8.34 8.30
CA ALA A 105 -11.07 7.07 8.25
C ALA A 105 -9.63 7.25 7.76
N TRP A 106 -8.69 6.57 8.40
CA TRP A 106 -7.33 6.45 7.88
C TRP A 106 -7.31 5.54 6.63
N ASN A 107 -6.28 5.67 5.82
CA ASN A 107 -6.07 4.76 4.71
C ASN A 107 -5.59 3.39 5.21
N LYS A 108 -5.79 2.35 4.40
CA LYS A 108 -5.17 1.05 4.64
C LYS A 108 -3.64 1.16 4.58
N ASN A 109 -2.93 0.24 5.25
CA ASN A 109 -1.47 0.22 5.27
C ASN A 109 -0.85 1.60 5.56
N LEU A 110 -1.42 2.32 6.51
CA LEU A 110 -1.14 3.73 6.75
C LEU A 110 0.36 4.01 6.89
N GLY A 111 1.08 3.23 7.69
CA GLY A 111 2.51 3.42 7.92
C GLY A 111 3.33 3.34 6.64
N PHE A 112 3.06 2.38 5.77
CA PHE A 112 3.75 2.28 4.48
C PHE A 112 3.36 3.43 3.54
N ASN A 113 2.09 3.81 3.51
CA ASN A 113 1.61 4.90 2.67
C ASN A 113 2.06 6.29 3.17
N MET A 114 2.47 6.42 4.44
CA MET A 114 3.11 7.63 4.96
C MET A 114 4.50 7.85 4.35
N ILE A 115 5.23 6.80 4.05
CA ILE A 115 6.57 6.88 3.47
C ILE A 115 6.46 7.13 1.97
N GLN A 116 6.98 8.26 1.50
CA GLN A 116 7.16 8.50 0.07
C GLN A 116 8.46 7.89 -0.41
N GLU A 117 9.54 8.13 0.33
CA GLU A 117 10.87 7.65 0.01
C GLU A 117 11.65 7.32 1.29
N LEU A 118 12.36 6.23 1.25
CA LEU A 118 13.25 5.75 2.29
C LEU A 118 14.64 5.52 1.68
N ALA A 119 15.66 6.15 2.22
CA ALA A 119 17.02 5.98 1.73
C ALA A 119 18.02 5.79 2.89
N ILE A 120 19.11 5.11 2.59
CA ILE A 120 20.28 5.06 3.46
C ILE A 120 21.48 5.69 2.75
N ASN A 121 22.12 6.64 3.42
CA ASN A 121 23.25 7.39 2.89
C ASN A 121 24.51 7.07 3.66
N PHE A 122 25.62 6.91 2.92
CA PHE A 122 26.96 6.80 3.48
C PHE A 122 27.80 7.99 3.01
N ASN A 123 28.30 8.78 3.96
CA ASN A 123 29.05 10.01 3.66
C ASN A 123 28.33 10.94 2.67
N GLY A 124 27.01 11.03 2.78
CA GLY A 124 26.18 11.85 1.87
C GLY A 124 25.82 11.19 0.53
N THR A 125 26.40 10.04 0.19
CA THR A 125 26.06 9.27 -1.02
C THR A 125 24.97 8.26 -0.71
N THR A 126 23.92 8.24 -1.51
CA THR A 126 22.81 7.31 -1.35
C THR A 126 23.21 5.91 -1.81
N MET A 127 23.11 4.93 -0.93
CA MET A 127 23.44 3.53 -1.20
C MET A 127 22.24 2.74 -1.71
N VAL A 128 21.12 2.90 -1.04
CA VAL A 128 19.86 2.23 -1.40
C VAL A 128 18.71 3.22 -1.20
N THR A 129 17.81 3.27 -2.16
CA THR A 129 16.56 4.03 -2.10
C THR A 129 15.39 3.11 -2.36
N MET A 130 14.33 3.25 -1.57
CA MET A 130 13.08 2.51 -1.72
C MET A 130 11.88 3.46 -1.59
N THR A 131 10.82 3.20 -2.33
CA THR A 131 9.54 3.88 -2.13
C THR A 131 8.72 3.17 -1.06
N GLY A 132 7.85 3.88 -0.35
CA GLY A 132 6.93 3.24 0.61
C GLY A 132 6.00 2.21 -0.05
N GLU A 133 5.65 2.45 -1.33
CA GLU A 133 4.92 1.47 -2.13
C GLU A 133 5.71 0.16 -2.30
N TRP A 134 7.02 0.25 -2.58
CA TRP A 134 7.86 -0.95 -2.67
C TRP A 134 7.98 -1.67 -1.33
N VAL A 135 8.20 -0.94 -0.25
CA VAL A 135 8.28 -1.53 1.11
C VAL A 135 6.99 -2.31 1.43
N LYS A 136 5.84 -1.74 1.08
CA LYS A 136 4.54 -2.39 1.21
C LYS A 136 4.44 -3.66 0.37
N LEU A 137 4.75 -3.58 -0.94
CA LEU A 137 4.72 -4.73 -1.85
C LEU A 137 5.66 -5.84 -1.39
N LEU A 138 6.86 -5.47 -0.93
CA LEU A 138 7.85 -6.42 -0.41
C LEU A 138 7.30 -7.21 0.78
N SER A 139 6.62 -6.55 1.70
CA SER A 139 5.98 -7.21 2.84
C SER A 139 4.92 -8.23 2.41
N TYR A 140 4.10 -7.93 1.40
CA TYR A 140 3.13 -8.90 0.85
C TYR A 140 3.78 -10.04 0.06
N LEU A 141 4.99 -9.88 -0.43
CA LEU A 141 5.72 -10.91 -1.17
C LEU A 141 6.58 -11.81 -0.27
N GLN A 142 7.09 -11.29 0.86
CA GLN A 142 8.08 -11.99 1.68
C GLN A 142 7.55 -12.50 3.01
N ASP A 143 6.67 -11.74 3.67
CA ASP A 143 6.21 -12.04 5.01
C ASP A 143 5.06 -13.04 4.98
N ASP A 144 5.17 -14.12 5.74
CA ASP A 144 4.11 -15.11 5.84
C ASP A 144 2.86 -14.55 6.54
N VAL A 145 1.75 -15.26 6.46
CA VAL A 145 0.45 -14.83 6.99
C VAL A 145 0.52 -14.50 8.49
N SER A 146 1.27 -15.27 9.27
CA SER A 146 1.40 -15.06 10.72
C SER A 146 2.16 -13.78 11.02
N LYS A 147 3.28 -13.57 10.34
CA LYS A 147 4.09 -12.36 10.47
C LYS A 147 3.34 -11.14 9.95
N ARG A 148 2.61 -11.31 8.82
CA ARG A 148 1.79 -10.25 8.24
C ARG A 148 0.72 -9.74 9.20
N ALA A 149 0.05 -10.62 9.95
CA ALA A 149 -0.95 -10.22 10.94
C ALA A 149 -0.39 -9.30 12.04
N VAL A 150 0.87 -9.49 12.42
CA VAL A 150 1.57 -8.60 13.37
C VAL A 150 1.96 -7.29 12.69
N ILE A 151 2.52 -7.36 11.48
CA ILE A 151 2.89 -6.17 10.71
C ILE A 151 1.68 -5.27 10.48
N ASP A 152 0.50 -5.83 10.19
CA ASP A 152 -0.73 -5.06 10.00
C ASP A 152 -1.07 -4.20 11.24
N GLN A 153 -0.84 -4.72 12.42
CA GLN A 153 -0.99 -3.94 13.65
C GLN A 153 0.09 -2.86 13.79
N MET A 154 1.34 -3.20 13.47
CA MET A 154 2.48 -2.29 13.56
C MET A 154 2.37 -1.11 12.60
N VAL A 155 1.87 -1.32 11.38
CA VAL A 155 1.74 -0.28 10.36
C VAL A 155 0.38 0.40 10.34
N GLY A 156 -0.54 0.01 11.23
CA GLY A 156 -1.88 0.60 11.30
C GLY A 156 -2.82 0.14 10.19
N ASN A 157 -2.67 -1.08 9.69
CA ASN A 157 -3.59 -1.69 8.72
C ASN A 157 -4.68 -2.49 9.46
N THR A 158 -5.39 -1.85 10.36
CA THR A 158 -6.43 -2.47 11.19
C THR A 158 -7.81 -1.91 10.90
N PRO A 159 -8.86 -2.73 10.92
CA PRO A 159 -10.22 -2.30 10.57
C PRO A 159 -10.74 -1.11 11.38
N ASP A 160 -10.32 -0.99 12.64
CA ASP A 160 -10.69 0.15 13.48
C ASP A 160 -10.13 1.48 12.98
N MET A 161 -9.10 1.46 12.16
CA MET A 161 -8.50 2.66 11.56
C MET A 161 -9.09 2.98 10.18
N TYR A 162 -9.18 1.99 9.28
CA TYR A 162 -9.60 2.23 7.90
C TYR A 162 -11.10 2.00 7.63
N ASP A 163 -11.79 1.24 8.49
CA ASP A 163 -13.24 1.02 8.41
C ASP A 163 -13.88 0.93 9.81
N PRO A 164 -13.82 2.01 10.59
CA PRO A 164 -14.31 2.01 11.98
C PRO A 164 -15.82 1.76 12.09
N ALA A 165 -16.57 1.95 11.00
CA ALA A 165 -18.01 1.72 10.98
C ALA A 165 -18.40 0.23 10.97
N ASN A 166 -17.51 -0.66 10.46
CA ASN A 166 -17.78 -2.08 10.27
C ASN A 166 -16.85 -2.99 11.08
N CYS A 167 -16.17 -2.47 12.07
CA CYS A 167 -15.30 -3.25 12.96
C CYS A 167 -15.92 -3.46 14.35
N ALA A 168 -15.32 -4.37 15.12
CA ALA A 168 -15.70 -4.64 16.52
C ALA A 168 -17.21 -4.96 16.70
N GLY A 169 -17.78 -5.74 15.78
CA GLY A 169 -19.19 -6.12 15.82
C GLY A 169 -20.17 -5.06 15.35
N ARG A 170 -19.69 -3.92 14.88
CA ARG A 170 -20.54 -2.87 14.28
C ARG A 170 -20.82 -3.19 12.81
N THR A 171 -22.00 -2.81 12.35
CA THR A 171 -22.40 -2.89 10.95
C THR A 171 -22.93 -1.53 10.53
N ASN A 172 -22.17 -0.82 9.71
CA ASN A 172 -22.46 0.52 9.21
C ASN A 172 -22.78 1.54 10.34
N GLN A 173 -22.17 1.35 11.52
CA GLN A 173 -22.33 2.18 12.71
C GLN A 173 -20.99 2.81 13.08
N TYR A 174 -20.79 4.03 12.66
CA TYR A 174 -19.55 4.76 12.96
C TYR A 174 -19.52 5.22 14.44
N PRO A 175 -18.39 5.09 15.13
CA PRO A 175 -18.24 5.54 16.52
C PRO A 175 -18.02 7.05 16.60
N HIS A 176 -19.10 7.81 16.55
CA HIS A 176 -19.01 9.27 16.62
C HIS A 176 -18.56 9.78 18.00
N ALA A 177 -17.75 10.81 17.99
CA ALA A 177 -17.38 11.56 19.19
C ALA A 177 -18.54 12.48 19.58
N ILE A 178 -19.49 11.96 20.36
CA ILE A 178 -20.67 12.71 20.76
C ILE A 178 -20.41 13.42 22.10
N ALA A 179 -20.62 14.73 22.14
CA ALA A 179 -20.71 15.46 23.39
C ALA A 179 -22.12 15.23 24.00
N ASN A 180 -22.22 14.27 24.91
CA ASN A 180 -23.49 13.99 25.57
C ASN A 180 -23.79 15.10 26.59
N PRO A 181 -25.01 15.72 26.57
CA PRO A 181 -25.42 16.72 27.55
C PRO A 181 -25.46 16.20 29.00
N ALA A 182 -25.42 14.88 29.22
CA ALA A 182 -25.53 14.26 30.54
C ALA A 182 -24.19 13.96 31.22
N ASN A 183 -23.18 14.82 31.09
CA ASN A 183 -21.88 14.74 31.77
C ASN A 183 -20.92 13.60 31.31
N GLN A 184 -21.09 13.02 30.16
CA GLN A 184 -20.10 12.08 29.62
C GLN A 184 -18.99 12.84 28.88
N ILE A 185 -17.77 12.48 29.20
CA ILE A 185 -16.61 12.95 28.46
C ILE A 185 -16.65 12.30 27.06
N PRO A 186 -16.56 13.07 25.98
CA PRO A 186 -16.54 12.48 24.64
C PRO A 186 -15.33 11.55 24.50
N ALA A 187 -15.54 10.41 23.83
CA ALA A 187 -14.46 9.49 23.49
C ALA A 187 -14.04 9.69 22.03
N PRO A 188 -12.77 9.49 21.69
CA PRO A 188 -12.32 9.59 20.31
C PRO A 188 -12.96 8.51 19.44
N SER A 189 -13.26 8.85 18.20
CA SER A 189 -13.79 7.93 17.19
C SER A 189 -12.75 6.89 16.80
N ILE A 190 -11.51 7.31 16.66
CA ILE A 190 -10.34 6.44 16.44
C ILE A 190 -9.28 6.86 17.46
N ARG A 191 -8.81 5.90 18.24
CA ARG A 191 -7.77 6.16 19.24
C ARG A 191 -6.42 6.31 18.57
N GLY A 192 -5.65 7.30 19.04
CA GLY A 192 -4.26 7.48 18.68
C GLY A 192 -3.43 6.25 19.06
N ARG A 193 -2.42 5.98 18.26
CA ARG A 193 -1.48 4.88 18.50
C ARG A 193 -0.12 5.18 17.91
N GLN A 194 0.86 4.46 18.38
CA GLN A 194 2.18 4.46 17.80
C GLN A 194 2.24 3.44 16.66
N LEU A 195 2.79 3.87 15.53
CA LEU A 195 3.15 3.00 14.42
C LEU A 195 4.62 2.64 14.53
N GLN A 196 4.96 1.40 14.17
CA GLN A 196 6.32 0.86 14.15
C GLN A 196 6.54 0.20 12.80
N ILE A 197 7.14 0.93 11.87
CA ILE A 197 7.26 0.51 10.48
C ILE A 197 8.62 -0.16 10.29
N PRO A 198 8.68 -1.47 9.97
CA PRO A 198 9.94 -2.16 9.76
C PRO A 198 10.64 -1.62 8.50
N LEU A 199 11.94 -1.38 8.59
CA LEU A 199 12.75 -0.91 7.47
C LEU A 199 13.44 -2.11 6.79
N PRO A 200 13.10 -2.47 5.54
CA PRO A 200 13.56 -3.70 4.90
C PRO A 200 14.93 -3.55 4.24
N PHE A 201 15.89 -2.94 4.92
CA PHE A 201 17.26 -2.93 4.43
C PHE A 201 17.88 -4.33 4.53
N TRP A 202 18.92 -4.62 3.75
CA TRP A 202 19.59 -5.92 3.72
C TRP A 202 20.07 -6.39 5.10
N PHE A 203 20.59 -5.48 5.91
CA PHE A 203 21.10 -5.80 7.24
C PHE A 203 20.00 -6.02 8.29
N CYS A 204 18.76 -5.62 8.00
CA CYS A 204 17.60 -5.87 8.84
C CYS A 204 16.93 -7.24 8.57
N GLN A 205 17.31 -7.93 7.51
CA GLN A 205 16.65 -9.19 7.12
C GLN A 205 17.29 -10.42 7.77
N GLU A 206 18.61 -10.39 7.91
CA GLU A 206 19.41 -11.51 8.43
C GLU A 206 20.49 -11.01 9.39
N ILE A 207 20.57 -11.62 10.57
CA ILE A 207 21.53 -11.22 11.61
C ILE A 207 22.98 -11.33 11.13
N GLY A 208 23.28 -12.29 10.28
CA GLY A 208 24.60 -12.49 9.69
C GLY A 208 25.03 -11.39 8.73
N GLN A 209 24.10 -10.56 8.27
CA GLN A 209 24.35 -9.41 7.39
C GLN A 209 24.29 -8.07 8.14
N SER A 210 24.30 -8.09 9.46
CA SER A 210 24.31 -6.87 10.29
C SER A 210 25.43 -5.92 9.88
N LEU A 211 25.13 -4.64 9.86
CA LEU A 211 26.02 -3.59 9.38
C LEU A 211 27.17 -3.37 10.38
N PRO A 212 28.45 -3.58 10.00
CA PRO A 212 29.58 -3.57 10.93
C PRO A 212 30.06 -2.14 11.20
N LEU A 213 29.45 -1.46 12.15
CA LEU A 213 29.79 -0.08 12.53
C LEU A 213 31.26 0.03 12.96
N ILE A 214 31.79 -0.99 13.63
CA ILE A 214 33.19 -1.02 14.06
C ILE A 214 34.16 -0.98 12.90
N SER A 215 33.81 -1.57 11.74
CA SER A 215 34.63 -1.56 10.53
C SER A 215 34.39 -0.31 9.68
N MET A 216 33.36 0.49 9.98
CA MET A 216 32.93 1.65 9.19
C MET A 216 33.20 2.97 9.89
N ARG A 217 34.27 3.07 10.67
CA ARG A 217 34.54 4.24 11.54
C ARG A 217 34.70 5.56 10.80
N LEU A 218 35.06 5.55 9.53
CA LEU A 218 35.21 6.73 8.68
C LEU A 218 33.96 6.99 7.81
N THR A 219 32.91 6.23 8.02
CA THR A 219 31.65 6.36 7.26
C THR A 219 30.56 6.94 8.17
N GLU A 220 30.04 8.10 7.80
CA GLU A 220 28.83 8.62 8.44
C GLU A 220 27.60 7.98 7.80
N ILE A 221 26.80 7.31 8.62
CA ILE A 221 25.59 6.62 8.19
C ILE A 221 24.39 7.46 8.58
N GLU A 222 23.50 7.69 7.61
CA GLU A 222 22.30 8.48 7.81
C GLU A 222 21.11 7.81 7.13
N PHE A 223 20.01 7.65 7.86
CA PHE A 223 18.72 7.32 7.28
C PHE A 223 18.00 8.60 6.85
N VAL A 224 17.47 8.60 5.66
CA VAL A 224 16.66 9.69 5.12
C VAL A 224 15.26 9.17 4.84
N VAL A 225 14.28 9.72 5.53
CA VAL A 225 12.88 9.33 5.40
C VAL A 225 12.08 10.54 4.95
N THR A 226 11.49 10.45 3.77
CA THR A 226 10.59 11.47 3.26
C THR A 226 9.15 10.99 3.40
N LEU A 227 8.36 11.74 4.16
CA LEU A 227 6.94 11.47 4.38
C LEU A 227 6.08 12.27 3.41
N THR A 228 4.95 11.66 3.03
CA THR A 228 3.98 12.25 2.12
C THR A 228 3.13 13.33 2.80
N ASN A 229 2.30 14.01 2.00
CA ASN A 229 1.34 14.99 2.48
C ASN A 229 0.30 14.32 3.39
N MET A 230 -0.08 15.01 4.46
CA MET A 230 -1.10 14.59 5.42
C MET A 230 -2.44 14.25 4.75
N TYR A 231 -2.88 15.06 3.80
CA TYR A 231 -4.18 14.89 3.13
C TYR A 231 -4.25 13.70 2.19
N ASN A 232 -3.13 13.05 1.91
CA ASN A 232 -3.07 11.78 1.18
C ASN A 232 -3.29 10.55 2.08
N LEU A 233 -3.37 10.74 3.41
CA LEU A 233 -3.34 9.65 4.39
C LEU A 233 -4.70 9.27 4.97
N PHE A 234 -5.71 10.11 4.76
CA PHE A 234 -7.04 9.87 5.28
C PHE A 234 -8.12 10.23 4.26
N THR A 235 -9.30 9.76 4.53
CA THR A 235 -10.51 10.09 3.80
C THR A 235 -11.64 10.34 4.76
N ILE A 236 -12.67 10.98 4.26
CA ILE A 236 -13.90 11.23 5.00
C ILE A 236 -15.08 10.66 4.22
N ASN A 237 -16.01 10.03 4.92
CA ASN A 237 -17.26 9.58 4.33
C ASN A 237 -18.33 10.65 4.58
N ASP A 238 -18.95 11.10 3.50
CA ASP A 238 -20.03 12.10 3.58
C ASP A 238 -21.35 11.41 3.95
N VAL A 239 -21.84 11.67 5.16
CA VAL A 239 -23.09 11.06 5.65
C VAL A 239 -24.33 11.68 5.02
N THR A 240 -24.23 12.84 4.37
CA THR A 240 -25.36 13.48 3.69
C THR A 240 -25.76 12.73 2.43
N THR A 241 -24.85 11.93 1.87
CA THR A 241 -25.10 11.11 0.68
C THR A 241 -25.69 9.74 1.00
N ALA A 242 -26.29 9.58 2.19
CA ALA A 242 -26.94 8.32 2.57
C ALA A 242 -27.90 7.80 1.45
N PRO A 243 -27.96 6.46 1.27
CA PRO A 243 -27.41 5.41 2.17
C PRO A 243 -25.94 5.03 1.90
N TYR A 244 -25.28 5.63 0.93
CA TYR A 244 -24.02 5.12 0.42
C TYR A 244 -22.78 5.72 1.08
N LYS A 245 -22.89 6.88 1.74
CA LYS A 245 -21.80 7.57 2.40
C LYS A 245 -20.55 7.65 1.50
N ASN A 246 -20.59 8.53 0.54
CA ASN A 246 -19.51 8.65 -0.44
C ASN A 246 -18.19 9.02 0.23
N ARG A 247 -17.13 8.35 -0.17
CA ARG A 247 -15.77 8.61 0.27
C ARG A 247 -15.23 9.82 -0.48
N ILE A 248 -14.75 10.83 0.24
CA ILE A 248 -14.23 12.08 -0.31
C ILE A 248 -12.89 12.44 0.33
N LEU A 249 -12.18 13.39 -0.26
CA LEU A 249 -10.92 13.89 0.28
C LEU A 249 -11.14 14.97 1.35
N GLY A 250 -10.25 15.00 2.33
CA GLY A 250 -10.04 16.19 3.13
C GLY A 250 -9.44 17.33 2.31
N ILE A 251 -9.78 18.56 2.62
CA ILE A 251 -9.31 19.76 1.91
C ILE A 251 -8.61 20.68 2.91
N PRO A 252 -7.34 21.08 2.67
CA PRO A 252 -6.63 22.00 3.53
C PRO A 252 -7.36 23.33 3.64
N GLY A 253 -7.56 23.81 4.87
CA GLY A 253 -8.20 25.10 5.13
C GLY A 253 -9.71 25.14 4.93
N ASP A 254 -10.34 24.05 4.49
CA ASP A 254 -11.79 23.98 4.41
C ASP A 254 -12.39 23.91 5.83
N THR A 255 -13.46 24.68 6.07
CA THR A 255 -14.12 24.77 7.37
C THR A 255 -14.75 23.46 7.83
N ASN A 256 -15.13 22.59 6.90
CA ASN A 256 -15.82 21.33 7.17
C ASN A 256 -14.98 20.08 6.87
N LYS A 257 -14.08 20.15 5.87
CA LYS A 257 -13.31 19.01 5.37
C LYS A 257 -11.84 19.06 5.78
N GLY A 258 -11.44 20.11 6.50
CA GLY A 258 -10.07 20.23 7.00
C GLY A 258 -9.82 19.34 8.21
N ILE A 259 -8.58 18.91 8.37
CA ILE A 259 -8.13 18.03 9.47
C ILE A 259 -8.40 18.63 10.86
N GLN A 260 -8.42 19.96 10.98
CA GLN A 260 -8.68 20.67 12.24
C GLN A 260 -10.01 20.28 12.89
N ASN A 261 -10.97 19.79 12.09
CA ASN A 261 -12.26 19.35 12.62
C ASN A 261 -12.21 18.02 13.36
N PHE A 262 -11.11 17.30 13.21
CA PHE A 262 -10.95 15.93 13.71
C PHE A 262 -9.84 15.78 14.76
N LEU A 263 -9.04 16.83 15.01
CA LEU A 263 -7.90 16.76 15.94
C LEU A 263 -8.21 17.17 17.37
N SER A 264 -9.35 17.75 17.62
CA SER A 264 -9.78 18.11 18.98
C SER A 264 -11.20 17.63 19.26
N TYR A 265 -11.46 17.34 20.54
CA TYR A 265 -12.81 16.90 20.91
C TYR A 265 -13.84 18.00 20.70
N PRO A 266 -15.08 17.63 20.32
CA PRO A 266 -16.13 18.59 20.07
C PRO A 266 -16.73 19.11 21.39
N ASP A 267 -17.16 20.36 21.35
CA ASP A 267 -18.02 20.92 22.39
C ASP A 267 -19.48 20.38 22.29
N LYS A 268 -20.38 20.90 23.12
CA LYS A 268 -21.81 20.49 23.12
C LYS A 268 -22.53 20.82 21.81
N SER A 269 -22.01 21.75 21.01
CA SER A 269 -22.57 22.12 19.70
C SER A 269 -21.97 21.31 18.54
N GLY A 270 -21.00 20.45 18.83
CA GLY A 270 -20.27 19.68 17.82
C GLY A 270 -19.10 20.45 17.17
N THR A 271 -18.77 21.62 17.71
CA THR A 271 -17.64 22.41 17.21
C THR A 271 -16.35 21.97 17.90
N PRO A 272 -15.25 21.79 17.19
CA PRO A 272 -13.96 21.48 17.81
C PRO A 272 -13.53 22.57 18.78
N ILE A 273 -13.14 22.20 20.01
CA ILE A 273 -12.70 23.17 21.03
C ILE A 273 -11.45 23.93 20.56
N ASN A 274 -10.59 23.28 19.82
CA ASN A 274 -9.39 23.91 19.24
C ASN A 274 -9.38 23.79 17.72
N SER A 275 -10.11 24.64 17.04
CA SER A 275 -10.17 24.70 15.58
C SER A 275 -8.87 25.24 14.93
N ALA A 276 -7.95 25.78 15.72
CA ALA A 276 -6.64 26.22 15.24
C ALA A 276 -5.60 25.06 15.14
N LEU A 277 -5.92 23.91 15.71
CA LEU A 277 -5.04 22.76 15.69
C LEU A 277 -5.09 22.07 14.31
N THR A 278 -4.11 22.33 13.48
CA THR A 278 -4.04 21.81 12.11
C THR A 278 -3.02 20.69 11.92
N ASN A 279 -2.31 20.33 12.98
CA ASN A 279 -1.27 19.32 12.97
C ASN A 279 -1.07 18.74 14.37
N TRP A 280 -0.31 17.65 14.48
CA TRP A 280 0.05 17.02 15.76
C TRP A 280 1.54 16.70 15.78
N ASN A 281 2.08 16.49 16.97
CA ASN A 281 3.44 15.99 17.14
C ASN A 281 3.49 14.49 16.88
N MET A 282 4.16 14.06 15.81
CA MET A 282 4.32 12.65 15.46
C MET A 282 5.42 11.95 16.27
N ASP A 283 6.29 12.72 16.91
CA ASP A 283 7.46 12.19 17.61
C ASP A 283 8.23 11.16 16.76
N PRO A 284 8.73 11.55 15.58
CA PRO A 284 9.40 10.63 14.67
C PRO A 284 10.77 10.22 15.21
N TYR A 285 11.01 8.91 15.32
CA TYR A 285 12.33 8.37 15.67
C TYR A 285 12.54 7.01 15.00
N ILE A 286 13.80 6.58 14.94
CA ILE A 286 14.13 5.22 14.54
C ILE A 286 14.56 4.44 15.77
N GLU A 287 13.88 3.33 16.03
CA GLU A 287 14.33 2.34 17.00
C GLU A 287 15.26 1.36 16.29
N ALA A 288 16.51 1.34 16.73
CA ALA A 288 17.59 0.60 16.12
C ALA A 288 18.19 -0.42 17.09
N ASN A 289 18.30 -1.66 16.64
CA ASN A 289 18.86 -2.76 17.43
C ASN A 289 20.37 -2.85 17.19
N TYR A 290 21.15 -2.61 18.24
CA TYR A 290 22.60 -2.66 18.23
C TYR A 290 23.11 -3.94 18.86
N ILE A 291 24.19 -4.49 18.31
CA ILE A 291 24.80 -5.74 18.76
C ILE A 291 26.19 -5.45 19.30
N PHE A 292 26.44 -5.94 20.52
CA PHE A 292 27.70 -5.88 21.22
C PHE A 292 28.40 -7.24 21.14
N LEU A 293 29.63 -7.27 20.65
CA LEU A 293 30.43 -8.48 20.46
C LEU A 293 31.46 -8.66 21.58
N THR A 294 31.96 -9.88 21.75
CA THR A 294 33.14 -10.17 22.57
C THR A 294 34.40 -9.57 21.93
N ASP A 295 35.41 -9.29 22.73
CA ASP A 295 36.66 -8.64 22.26
C ASP A 295 37.36 -9.43 21.14
N THR A 296 37.30 -10.77 21.20
CA THR A 296 37.91 -11.64 20.17
C THR A 296 37.17 -11.52 18.85
N GLU A 297 35.85 -11.52 18.88
CA GLU A 297 35.02 -11.39 17.67
C GLU A 297 35.04 -9.96 17.13
N ARG A 298 35.04 -8.98 18.03
CA ARG A 298 35.21 -7.55 17.69
C ARG A 298 36.48 -7.31 16.92
N ALA A 299 37.63 -7.85 17.40
CA ALA A 299 38.91 -7.74 16.72
C ALA A 299 38.88 -8.39 15.34
N TYR A 300 38.23 -9.57 15.23
CA TYR A 300 38.07 -10.27 13.96
C TYR A 300 37.22 -9.48 12.96
N VAL A 301 36.08 -8.92 13.40
CA VAL A 301 35.20 -8.11 12.55
C VAL A 301 35.90 -6.83 12.10
N ALA A 302 36.67 -6.19 12.98
CA ALA A 302 37.38 -4.95 12.67
C ALA A 302 38.55 -5.13 11.71
N ALA A 303 39.23 -6.30 11.75
CA ALA A 303 40.44 -6.55 10.98
C ALA A 303 40.16 -7.04 9.54
N ASN A 304 39.01 -7.68 9.31
CA ASN A 304 38.73 -8.32 8.03
C ASN A 304 37.87 -7.44 7.12
N GLU A 305 38.25 -7.36 5.86
CA GLU A 305 37.38 -6.81 4.83
C GLU A 305 36.13 -7.66 4.68
N ARG A 306 34.99 -6.99 4.47
CA ARG A 306 33.70 -7.66 4.27
C ARG A 306 33.04 -7.19 3.01
N THR A 307 32.41 -8.13 2.33
CA THR A 307 31.55 -7.84 1.18
C THR A 307 30.16 -8.37 1.49
N PHE A 308 29.19 -7.49 1.43
CA PHE A 308 27.77 -7.82 1.64
C PHE A 308 27.06 -7.86 0.30
N LEU A 309 26.19 -8.84 0.11
CA LEU A 309 25.23 -8.84 -0.96
C LEU A 309 24.08 -7.92 -0.56
N ILE A 310 23.73 -6.95 -1.38
CA ILE A 310 22.66 -5.99 -1.13
C ILE A 310 21.64 -6.03 -2.24
N ASN A 311 20.39 -5.80 -1.91
CA ASN A 311 19.32 -5.61 -2.87
C ASN A 311 19.14 -4.12 -3.17
N GLN A 312 19.08 -3.81 -4.46
CA GLN A 312 18.72 -2.49 -4.96
C GLN A 312 17.46 -2.60 -5.80
N VAL A 313 16.61 -1.61 -5.68
CA VAL A 313 15.35 -1.54 -6.41
C VAL A 313 15.34 -0.32 -7.30
N ARG A 314 14.89 -0.51 -8.52
CA ARG A 314 14.60 0.55 -9.48
C ARG A 314 13.17 0.44 -9.94
N TYR A 315 12.60 1.53 -10.37
CA TYR A 315 11.25 1.51 -10.88
C TYR A 315 11.08 2.46 -12.06
N VAL A 316 10.10 2.13 -12.89
CA VAL A 316 9.59 2.99 -13.96
C VAL A 316 8.12 3.20 -13.73
N ARG A 317 7.70 4.45 -13.80
CA ARG A 317 6.29 4.83 -13.77
C ARG A 317 5.87 5.32 -15.13
N SER A 318 4.71 4.87 -15.56
CA SER A 318 4.03 5.38 -16.76
C SER A 318 2.58 5.68 -16.42
N GLU A 319 2.11 6.82 -16.85
CA GLU A 319 0.79 7.32 -16.48
C GLU A 319 -0.20 7.19 -17.63
N LYS A 320 -1.48 7.07 -17.29
CA LYS A 320 -2.62 7.12 -18.22
C LYS A 320 -2.51 6.15 -19.40
N GLN A 321 -2.10 4.92 -19.10
CA GLN A 321 -1.93 3.86 -20.10
C GLN A 321 -3.21 3.02 -20.26
N TYR A 322 -3.40 2.45 -21.44
CA TYR A 322 -4.45 1.50 -21.76
C TYR A 322 -4.06 0.67 -23.00
N GLY A 323 -4.69 -0.49 -23.19
CA GLY A 323 -4.41 -1.38 -24.32
C GLY A 323 -2.98 -1.91 -24.32
N LEU A 324 -2.38 -2.08 -25.49
CA LEU A 324 -1.03 -2.60 -25.63
C LEU A 324 0.02 -1.52 -25.34
N ASN A 325 0.92 -1.84 -24.44
CA ASN A 325 2.02 -0.96 -24.02
C ASN A 325 3.35 -1.68 -24.13
N ASN A 326 4.37 -0.93 -24.51
CA ASN A 326 5.75 -1.39 -24.57
C ASN A 326 6.61 -0.44 -23.72
N VAL A 327 6.97 -0.88 -22.52
CA VAL A 327 7.68 -0.03 -21.56
C VAL A 327 9.12 -0.48 -21.44
N LEU A 328 10.04 0.46 -21.70
CA LEU A 328 11.47 0.25 -21.45
C LEU A 328 11.71 0.17 -19.94
N ILE A 329 12.23 -0.96 -19.47
CA ILE A 329 12.55 -1.17 -18.06
C ILE A 329 14.07 -1.06 -17.85
N PRO A 330 14.54 -0.27 -16.87
CA PRO A 330 15.96 -0.08 -16.60
C PRO A 330 16.51 -1.26 -15.81
N MET A 331 16.79 -2.34 -16.50
CA MET A 331 17.44 -3.49 -15.90
C MET A 331 18.96 -3.35 -15.99
N TYR A 332 19.61 -3.44 -14.84
CA TYR A 332 21.07 -3.39 -14.73
C TYR A 332 21.55 -4.44 -13.73
N ASN A 333 22.81 -4.82 -13.82
CA ASN A 333 23.44 -5.78 -12.92
C ASN A 333 22.73 -7.14 -12.92
N LEU A 334 22.71 -7.79 -11.78
CA LEU A 334 22.14 -9.13 -11.59
C LEU A 334 20.68 -9.01 -11.12
N CYS A 335 19.73 -9.01 -12.04
CA CYS A 335 18.32 -8.88 -11.72
C CYS A 335 17.73 -10.19 -11.22
N THR A 336 16.98 -10.13 -10.11
CA THR A 336 16.33 -11.26 -9.45
C THR A 336 14.87 -11.41 -9.81
N ARG A 337 14.14 -10.29 -9.84
CA ARG A 337 12.70 -10.29 -10.15
C ARG A 337 12.23 -8.95 -10.72
N VAL A 338 11.12 -9.03 -11.42
CA VAL A 338 10.33 -7.87 -11.87
C VAL A 338 8.96 -7.97 -11.22
N VAL A 339 8.50 -6.86 -10.63
CA VAL A 339 7.18 -6.74 -10.03
C VAL A 339 6.46 -5.58 -10.68
N ALA A 340 5.31 -5.84 -11.28
CA ALA A 340 4.48 -4.81 -11.88
C ALA A 340 3.19 -4.63 -11.08
N VAL A 341 2.78 -3.38 -10.93
CA VAL A 341 1.49 -3.02 -10.33
C VAL A 341 0.82 -1.96 -11.19
N PHE A 342 -0.48 -2.06 -11.29
CA PHE A 342 -1.28 -1.14 -12.07
C PHE A 342 -2.37 -0.54 -11.20
N GLN A 343 -2.66 0.73 -11.39
CA GLN A 343 -3.63 1.45 -10.59
C GLN A 343 -4.46 2.36 -11.47
N ARG A 344 -5.74 2.45 -11.17
CA ARG A 344 -6.63 3.42 -11.84
C ARG A 344 -6.18 4.84 -11.52
N VAL A 345 -6.25 5.72 -12.49
CA VAL A 345 -5.90 7.14 -12.30
C VAL A 345 -6.83 7.82 -11.30
N ASP A 346 -8.11 7.45 -11.31
CA ASP A 346 -9.14 8.06 -10.45
C ASP A 346 -9.07 7.66 -8.96
N ARG A 347 -8.25 6.67 -8.59
CA ARG A 347 -8.06 6.26 -7.19
C ARG A 347 -7.58 7.38 -6.27
N ALA A 348 -6.82 8.33 -6.81
CA ALA A 348 -6.31 9.47 -6.05
C ALA A 348 -7.43 10.38 -5.54
N LEU A 349 -8.60 10.37 -6.19
CA LEU A 349 -9.76 11.17 -5.79
C LEU A 349 -10.40 10.72 -4.48
N ILE A 350 -10.07 9.53 -4.01
CA ILE A 350 -10.53 8.98 -2.73
C ILE A 350 -9.39 8.45 -1.86
N ASN A 351 -8.15 8.78 -2.19
CA ASN A 351 -6.96 8.27 -1.50
C ASN A 351 -6.92 6.74 -1.34
N ASP A 352 -7.35 6.00 -2.36
CA ASP A 352 -7.36 4.53 -2.34
C ASP A 352 -6.04 3.96 -2.88
N TRP A 353 -4.94 4.26 -2.18
CA TRP A 353 -3.56 3.95 -2.61
C TRP A 353 -3.25 2.45 -2.66
N ASP A 354 -4.05 1.63 -2.00
CA ASP A 354 -3.90 0.18 -1.97
C ASP A 354 -4.77 -0.54 -3.01
N ASN A 355 -5.41 0.22 -3.88
CA ASN A 355 -6.23 -0.34 -4.94
C ASN A 355 -5.39 -0.58 -6.20
N TYR A 356 -4.98 -1.82 -6.42
CA TYR A 356 -4.30 -2.30 -7.63
C TYR A 356 -5.26 -3.08 -8.54
N THR A 357 -6.55 -2.93 -8.31
CA THR A 357 -7.60 -3.58 -9.10
C THR A 357 -8.33 -2.59 -10.01
N ASN A 358 -9.05 -3.12 -10.96
CA ASN A 358 -9.93 -2.32 -11.81
C ASN A 358 -11.21 -1.84 -11.11
N TRP A 359 -11.44 -2.29 -9.87
CA TRP A 359 -12.60 -1.87 -9.10
C TRP A 359 -12.49 -0.43 -8.62
N THR A 360 -13.60 0.27 -8.63
CA THR A 360 -13.65 1.69 -8.20
C THR A 360 -13.44 1.88 -6.71
N ASP A 361 -13.77 0.87 -5.91
CA ASP A 361 -13.63 0.88 -4.47
C ASP A 361 -13.22 -0.52 -3.99
N THR A 362 -12.07 -0.65 -3.33
CA THR A 362 -11.59 -1.94 -2.81
C THR A 362 -12.46 -2.53 -1.72
N ARG A 363 -13.30 -1.73 -1.08
CA ARG A 363 -14.24 -2.23 -0.05
C ARG A 363 -15.34 -3.10 -0.65
N TYR A 364 -15.62 -2.94 -1.95
CA TYR A 364 -16.72 -3.60 -2.62
C TYR A 364 -16.30 -4.21 -3.95
N ALA A 365 -16.38 -5.52 -4.05
CA ALA A 365 -16.28 -6.18 -5.34
C ALA A 365 -17.39 -5.70 -6.29
N PRO A 366 -17.20 -5.74 -7.63
CA PRO A 366 -18.20 -5.26 -8.59
C PRO A 366 -19.59 -5.86 -8.41
N VAL A 367 -19.66 -7.12 -7.99
CA VAL A 367 -20.96 -7.77 -7.69
C VAL A 367 -21.66 -7.05 -6.55
N ILE A 368 -20.93 -6.59 -5.56
CA ILE A 368 -21.47 -5.88 -4.40
C ILE A 368 -21.70 -4.41 -4.73
N SER A 369 -20.75 -3.77 -5.38
CA SER A 369 -20.95 -2.41 -5.89
C SER A 369 -21.95 -2.39 -7.05
N GLY A 370 -22.01 -3.43 -7.81
CA GLY A 370 -23.04 -3.71 -8.76
C GLY A 370 -24.43 -3.81 -8.13
N LYS A 371 -24.54 -3.97 -6.83
CA LYS A 371 -25.83 -3.77 -6.20
C LYS A 371 -26.42 -2.43 -6.58
N LYS A 372 -25.62 -1.40 -6.56
CA LYS A 372 -26.06 -0.07 -6.98
C LYS A 372 -26.43 -0.06 -8.46
N THR A 373 -25.63 -0.72 -9.27
CA THR A 373 -25.87 -0.81 -10.72
C THR A 373 -26.97 -1.79 -11.06
N ALA A 374 -26.96 -2.95 -10.43
CA ALA A 374 -28.01 -3.93 -10.60
C ALA A 374 -29.35 -3.42 -10.08
N PHE A 375 -29.32 -2.58 -9.10
CA PHE A 375 -30.46 -1.76 -8.77
C PHE A 375 -31.02 -1.06 -9.97
N ASN A 376 -30.14 -0.44 -10.70
CA ASN A 376 -30.50 0.27 -11.90
C ASN A 376 -30.92 -0.68 -13.01
N LEU A 377 -30.26 -1.79 -13.14
CA LEU A 377 -30.56 -2.77 -14.16
C LEU A 377 -31.95 -3.33 -14.06
N LYS A 378 -32.40 -3.58 -12.85
CA LYS A 378 -33.73 -4.11 -12.69
C LYS A 378 -34.83 -3.08 -12.78
N THR A 379 -34.48 -1.89 -12.95
CA THR A 379 -35.39 -0.81 -12.80
C THR A 379 -36.45 -0.72 -13.81
N GLY A 380 -36.30 -1.35 -14.96
CA GLY A 380 -37.40 -1.46 -15.89
C GLY A 380 -38.67 -1.98 -15.23
N THR A 381 -38.51 -2.68 -14.11
CA THR A 381 -39.63 -3.23 -13.34
C THR A 381 -39.62 -2.80 -11.90
N THR A 382 -39.06 -1.67 -11.63
CA THR A 382 -38.94 -1.16 -10.28
C THR A 382 -40.23 -1.20 -9.53
N ASN A 383 -41.24 -0.87 -10.20
CA ASN A 383 -42.53 -0.77 -9.61
C ASN A 383 -43.11 -2.10 -9.19
N ALA A 384 -42.86 -3.11 -9.98
CA ALA A 384 -43.29 -4.44 -9.66
C ALA A 384 -42.59 -5.03 -8.45
N LEU A 385 -41.39 -4.58 -8.25
CA LEU A 385 -40.57 -5.05 -7.13
C LEU A 385 -40.61 -4.09 -5.97
N GLY A 386 -41.35 -3.02 -6.12
CA GLY A 386 -41.23 -1.88 -5.26
C GLY A 386 -39.95 -1.13 -5.54
N ALA A 387 -39.94 0.13 -5.28
CA ALA A 387 -38.76 1.00 -5.47
C ALA A 387 -37.49 0.46 -4.81
N ASN A 388 -37.65 -0.42 -3.85
CA ASN A 388 -36.57 -0.98 -3.06
C ASN A 388 -36.21 -2.40 -3.42
N SER A 389 -36.89 -3.01 -4.36
CA SER A 389 -36.54 -4.35 -4.72
C SER A 389 -35.42 -4.35 -5.69
N ILE A 390 -34.40 -4.82 -5.19
CA ILE A 390 -33.08 -4.59 -5.65
C ILE A 390 -32.73 -5.53 -6.74
N PHE A 391 -33.06 -6.79 -6.54
CA PHE A 391 -32.75 -7.86 -7.46
C PHE A 391 -33.80 -8.92 -7.40
N SER A 392 -34.01 -9.55 -8.51
CA SER A 392 -34.41 -10.95 -8.47
C SER A 392 -33.22 -11.73 -7.88
N PRO A 393 -33.42 -12.55 -6.85
CA PRO A 393 -32.36 -13.42 -6.33
C PRO A 393 -31.70 -14.27 -7.42
N THR A 394 -32.42 -14.60 -8.45
CA THR A 394 -31.94 -15.31 -9.63
C THR A 394 -30.91 -14.52 -10.45
N GLN A 395 -30.97 -13.23 -10.48
CA GLN A 395 -29.99 -12.40 -11.19
C GLN A 395 -28.64 -12.36 -10.47
N PHE A 396 -28.66 -12.58 -9.19
CA PHE A 396 -27.43 -12.69 -8.40
C PHE A 396 -26.70 -14.00 -8.59
N LEU A 397 -27.45 -15.05 -8.82
CA LEU A 397 -26.92 -16.40 -8.96
C LEU A 397 -26.30 -16.66 -10.33
N THR A 398 -26.53 -15.77 -11.28
CA THR A 398 -25.92 -15.86 -12.59
C THR A 398 -24.62 -15.04 -12.66
N SER A 399 -23.66 -15.41 -11.86
CA SER A 399 -22.23 -15.08 -11.99
C SER A 399 -21.90 -13.72 -12.66
N GLY A 400 -22.45 -12.62 -12.16
CA GLY A 400 -22.19 -11.29 -12.72
C GLY A 400 -22.76 -11.08 -14.12
N TYR A 401 -23.65 -11.92 -14.55
CA TYR A 401 -24.32 -11.83 -15.83
C TYR A 401 -25.06 -10.49 -15.97
N GLY A 402 -24.80 -9.80 -17.03
CA GLY A 402 -25.35 -8.46 -17.27
C GLY A 402 -24.39 -7.31 -16.95
N PHE A 403 -23.29 -7.59 -16.32
CA PHE A 403 -22.19 -6.64 -16.23
C PHE A 403 -21.24 -6.94 -17.37
N SER A 404 -21.22 -6.09 -18.35
CA SER A 404 -20.29 -6.28 -19.43
C SER A 404 -18.87 -5.93 -18.99
N ASN A 405 -18.02 -6.92 -19.10
CA ASN A 405 -16.65 -6.66 -19.47
C ASN A 405 -15.73 -6.05 -18.44
N ALA A 406 -14.99 -5.04 -18.85
CA ALA A 406 -13.89 -4.43 -18.13
C ALA A 406 -14.22 -3.92 -16.72
N MET A 407 -15.47 -3.65 -16.42
CA MET A 407 -15.87 -3.17 -15.08
C MET A 407 -15.96 -4.26 -14.02
N ASN A 408 -16.09 -5.51 -14.44
CA ASN A 408 -16.16 -6.66 -13.52
C ASN A 408 -14.83 -7.36 -13.34
N GLU A 409 -13.93 -7.15 -14.29
CA GLU A 409 -12.62 -7.72 -14.19
C GLU A 409 -11.87 -7.11 -12.99
N GLN A 410 -11.29 -7.95 -12.18
CA GLN A 410 -10.46 -7.52 -11.06
C GLN A 410 -9.09 -7.07 -11.55
N ASP A 411 -8.52 -7.83 -12.48
CA ASP A 411 -7.20 -7.56 -13.01
C ASP A 411 -7.24 -6.44 -14.04
N ILE A 412 -6.28 -5.53 -13.95
CA ILE A 412 -6.10 -4.45 -14.93
C ILE A 412 -5.30 -4.96 -16.13
N MET A 413 -4.31 -5.82 -15.88
CA MET A 413 -3.49 -6.45 -16.91
C MET A 413 -4.21 -7.67 -17.47
N ILE A 414 -4.13 -7.89 -18.78
CA ILE A 414 -4.69 -9.04 -19.49
C ILE A 414 -3.58 -10.07 -19.73
N GLU A 415 -2.50 -9.62 -20.30
CA GLU A 415 -1.39 -10.47 -20.72
C GLU A 415 -0.08 -9.67 -20.81
N GLY A 416 1.05 -10.37 -20.90
CA GLY A 416 2.34 -9.69 -21.09
C GLY A 416 3.48 -10.64 -21.39
N ASN A 417 4.63 -10.06 -21.77
CA ASN A 417 5.89 -10.76 -21.94
C ASN A 417 7.10 -9.83 -21.72
N LEU A 418 8.27 -10.42 -21.54
CA LEU A 418 9.54 -9.70 -21.47
C LEU A 418 10.30 -9.86 -22.79
N VAL A 419 10.84 -8.76 -23.30
CA VAL A 419 11.59 -8.70 -24.56
C VAL A 419 12.97 -8.11 -24.29
N PHE A 420 14.02 -8.83 -24.64
CA PHE A 420 15.42 -8.40 -24.48
C PHE A 420 16.07 -8.32 -25.85
N ASP A 421 16.56 -7.14 -26.22
CA ASP A 421 17.18 -6.86 -27.53
C ASP A 421 16.33 -7.36 -28.72
N GLY A 422 14.99 -7.14 -28.63
CA GLY A 422 14.03 -7.50 -29.66
C GLY A 422 13.69 -9.00 -29.72
N LYS A 423 14.13 -9.80 -28.76
CA LYS A 423 13.77 -11.23 -28.65
C LYS A 423 12.89 -11.48 -27.44
N ASP A 424 11.77 -12.13 -27.66
CA ASP A 424 10.89 -12.57 -26.59
C ASP A 424 11.60 -13.60 -25.70
N ARG A 425 11.55 -13.38 -24.39
CA ARG A 425 12.09 -14.33 -23.42
C ARG A 425 11.19 -15.53 -23.23
N PHE A 426 9.91 -15.28 -23.34
CA PHE A 426 8.85 -16.30 -23.33
C PHE A 426 7.68 -15.79 -24.17
N PRO A 427 6.85 -16.68 -24.71
CA PRO A 427 5.66 -16.25 -25.43
C PRO A 427 4.71 -15.47 -24.50
N VAL A 428 3.91 -14.58 -25.06
CA VAL A 428 2.92 -13.82 -24.32
C VAL A 428 2.14 -14.74 -23.38
N LYS A 429 2.07 -14.37 -22.13
CA LYS A 429 1.40 -15.10 -21.04
C LYS A 429 0.20 -14.31 -20.53
N ASN A 430 -0.86 -15.03 -20.22
CA ASN A 430 -2.04 -14.48 -19.58
C ASN A 430 -1.70 -13.98 -18.15
N VAL A 431 -2.48 -13.07 -17.64
CA VAL A 431 -2.36 -12.46 -16.32
C VAL A 431 -2.22 -13.48 -15.18
N ASN A 432 -2.93 -14.60 -15.23
CA ASN A 432 -2.87 -15.65 -14.21
C ASN A 432 -1.47 -16.26 -14.06
N PHE A 433 -0.67 -16.23 -15.13
CA PHE A 433 0.72 -16.65 -15.04
C PHE A 433 1.52 -15.77 -14.08
N PHE A 434 1.35 -14.45 -14.14
CA PHE A 434 2.08 -13.49 -13.31
C PHE A 434 1.48 -13.38 -11.90
N ARG A 435 0.15 -13.42 -11.79
CA ARG A 435 -0.55 -13.25 -10.53
C ARG A 435 -0.60 -14.52 -9.67
N GLU A 436 -0.85 -15.68 -10.29
CA GLU A 436 -1.07 -16.92 -9.57
C GLU A 436 0.16 -17.83 -9.60
N ILE A 437 0.63 -18.24 -10.79
CA ILE A 437 1.71 -19.22 -10.91
C ILE A 437 3.03 -18.69 -10.35
N GLN A 438 3.39 -17.46 -10.69
CA GLN A 438 4.62 -16.85 -10.21
C GLN A 438 4.57 -16.57 -8.70
N ASN A 439 3.46 -16.07 -8.19
CA ASN A 439 3.29 -15.83 -6.77
C ASN A 439 3.29 -17.15 -5.97
N TYR A 440 2.56 -18.15 -6.42
CA TYR A 440 2.54 -19.48 -5.77
C TYR A 440 3.95 -20.07 -5.65
N LYS A 441 4.77 -19.91 -6.67
CA LYS A 441 6.11 -20.55 -6.72
C LYS A 441 7.19 -19.72 -6.02
N PHE A 442 7.14 -18.39 -6.10
CA PHE A 442 8.26 -17.52 -5.74
C PHE A 442 7.94 -16.51 -4.65
N SER A 443 6.67 -16.39 -4.23
CA SER A 443 6.27 -15.60 -3.07
C SER A 443 6.14 -16.49 -1.85
N LYS A 444 6.51 -15.97 -0.68
CA LYS A 444 6.26 -16.59 0.62
C LYS A 444 5.09 -15.93 1.34
N GLY A 445 4.70 -14.75 0.86
CA GLY A 445 3.71 -13.89 1.48
C GLY A 445 2.28 -14.11 0.99
N ASP A 446 1.36 -13.39 1.61
CA ASP A 446 -0.07 -13.43 1.30
C ASP A 446 -0.43 -12.38 0.25
N THR A 447 -0.26 -12.71 -1.01
CA THR A 447 -0.59 -11.84 -2.13
C THR A 447 -2.09 -11.75 -2.43
N GLU A 448 -2.92 -12.61 -1.84
CA GLU A 448 -4.38 -12.55 -2.01
C GLU A 448 -5.01 -11.36 -1.29
N GLN A 449 -4.42 -10.94 -0.17
CA GLN A 449 -4.90 -9.74 0.53
C GLN A 449 -4.67 -8.44 -0.25
N MET A 450 -3.75 -8.45 -1.20
CA MET A 450 -3.48 -7.34 -2.10
C MET A 450 -3.48 -7.81 -3.56
N PRO A 451 -4.65 -8.04 -4.16
CA PRO A 451 -4.75 -8.45 -5.55
C PRO A 451 -4.20 -7.38 -6.49
N GLY A 452 -3.61 -7.80 -7.59
CA GLY A 452 -3.02 -6.90 -8.59
C GLY A 452 -1.51 -6.75 -8.49
N ILE A 453 -0.82 -7.64 -7.76
CA ILE A 453 0.63 -7.76 -7.77
C ILE A 453 1.03 -8.80 -8.83
N TYR A 454 1.75 -8.38 -9.84
CA TYR A 454 2.21 -9.23 -10.94
C TYR A 454 3.71 -9.45 -10.83
N LEU A 455 4.10 -10.68 -10.58
CA LEU A 455 5.48 -11.09 -10.33
C LEU A 455 6.04 -11.87 -11.51
N TYR A 456 7.32 -11.63 -11.84
CA TYR A 456 8.14 -12.52 -12.64
C TYR A 456 9.52 -12.67 -11.99
N SER A 457 9.88 -13.91 -11.63
CA SER A 457 11.16 -14.22 -10.98
C SER A 457 12.14 -14.88 -11.91
N PHE A 458 13.40 -14.43 -11.86
CA PHE A 458 14.55 -15.09 -12.49
C PHE A 458 15.29 -16.00 -11.50
N ALA A 459 15.01 -15.86 -10.21
CA ALA A 459 15.61 -16.62 -9.12
C ALA A 459 14.69 -17.75 -8.66
N LEU A 460 15.25 -18.78 -8.05
CA LEU A 460 14.46 -19.84 -7.40
C LEU A 460 13.82 -19.35 -6.09
N ASP A 461 14.56 -18.57 -5.31
CA ASP A 461 14.06 -17.88 -4.11
C ASP A 461 14.55 -16.43 -4.13
N PRO A 462 13.77 -15.49 -4.69
CA PRO A 462 14.15 -14.09 -4.77
C PRO A 462 14.13 -13.39 -3.40
N ASN A 463 13.59 -14.03 -2.38
CA ASN A 463 13.46 -13.48 -1.03
C ASN A 463 14.68 -13.75 -0.15
N SER A 464 15.61 -14.63 -0.59
CA SER A 464 16.82 -14.94 0.16
C SER A 464 17.96 -14.02 -0.25
N ILE A 465 18.43 -13.21 0.70
CA ILE A 465 19.61 -12.35 0.48
C ILE A 465 20.91 -13.09 0.80
N THR A 466 20.88 -14.03 1.73
CA THR A 466 22.08 -14.72 2.17
C THR A 466 22.60 -15.74 1.17
N GLN A 467 21.68 -16.38 0.45
CA GLN A 467 22.00 -17.40 -0.54
C GLN A 467 21.37 -17.05 -1.90
N PRO A 468 22.13 -16.44 -2.82
CA PRO A 468 21.65 -16.18 -4.17
C PRO A 468 21.21 -17.47 -4.86
N SER A 469 20.07 -17.45 -5.52
CA SER A 469 19.45 -18.65 -6.10
C SER A 469 19.22 -18.54 -7.62
N GLY A 470 19.88 -17.60 -8.26
CA GLY A 470 19.78 -17.34 -9.70
C GLY A 470 19.47 -15.87 -9.98
N THR A 471 19.97 -15.41 -11.13
CA THR A 471 19.77 -14.04 -11.60
C THR A 471 19.91 -13.99 -13.11
N VAL A 472 19.35 -12.97 -13.73
CA VAL A 472 19.71 -12.61 -15.10
C VAL A 472 20.72 -11.46 -15.08
N ASN A 473 21.83 -11.61 -15.80
CA ASN A 473 22.77 -10.52 -15.98
C ASN A 473 22.20 -9.55 -17.02
N ALA A 474 21.55 -8.51 -16.54
CA ALA A 474 20.89 -7.54 -17.39
C ALA A 474 21.88 -6.61 -18.12
N SER A 475 23.10 -6.48 -17.64
CA SER A 475 24.15 -5.67 -18.29
C SER A 475 24.59 -6.24 -19.65
N MET A 476 24.19 -7.47 -19.99
CA MET A 476 24.44 -8.08 -21.29
C MET A 476 23.44 -7.62 -22.37
N PHE A 477 22.39 -6.92 -22.00
CA PHE A 477 21.33 -6.48 -22.91
C PHE A 477 21.30 -4.96 -23.02
N ASN A 478 21.16 -4.47 -24.25
CA ASN A 478 21.11 -3.02 -24.48
C ASN A 478 19.73 -2.43 -24.18
N LYS A 479 18.68 -3.19 -24.49
CA LYS A 479 17.29 -2.76 -24.33
C LYS A 479 16.44 -3.89 -23.78
N THR A 480 15.78 -3.60 -22.70
CA THR A 480 14.85 -4.54 -22.04
C THR A 480 13.48 -3.90 -21.95
N TYR A 481 12.48 -4.60 -22.44
CA TYR A 481 11.10 -4.11 -22.47
C TYR A 481 10.19 -5.08 -21.71
N PHE A 482 9.22 -4.51 -21.03
CA PHE A 482 8.06 -5.23 -20.55
C PHE A 482 6.87 -4.81 -21.42
N ASN A 483 6.40 -5.75 -22.22
CA ASN A 483 5.19 -5.59 -23.01
C ASN A 483 4.00 -6.11 -22.21
N TYR A 484 2.96 -5.35 -22.14
CA TYR A 484 1.73 -5.76 -21.47
C TYR A 484 0.52 -5.12 -22.12
N THR A 485 -0.59 -5.85 -22.07
CA THR A 485 -1.89 -5.38 -22.52
C THR A 485 -2.75 -5.10 -21.31
N LEU A 486 -3.23 -3.86 -21.19
CA LEU A 486 -4.15 -3.43 -20.14
C LEU A 486 -5.59 -3.44 -20.65
N LEU A 487 -6.52 -3.52 -19.73
CA LEU A 487 -7.93 -3.30 -20.05
C LEU A 487 -8.12 -1.97 -20.76
N VAL A 488 -9.00 -1.97 -21.73
CA VAL A 488 -9.47 -0.75 -22.38
C VAL A 488 -10.85 -0.47 -21.85
N PRO A 489 -11.09 0.68 -21.22
CA PRO A 489 -12.43 1.06 -20.82
C PRO A 489 -13.36 1.03 -22.02
N PRO A 490 -14.57 0.48 -21.89
CA PRO A 490 -15.48 0.35 -23.02
C PRO A 490 -15.84 1.74 -23.56
N VAL A 491 -15.41 1.99 -24.77
CA VAL A 491 -15.74 3.20 -25.52
C VAL A 491 -16.90 2.87 -26.44
N GLN A 492 -18.16 3.29 -26.13
CA GLN A 492 -19.18 3.51 -26.84
C GLN A 492 -19.92 2.87 -27.81
N ALA A 493 -21.02 2.85 -27.75
CA ALA A 493 -21.98 2.25 -28.60
C ALA A 493 -22.28 2.98 -29.87
N THR A 494 -22.45 2.25 -30.87
CA THR A 494 -22.78 2.77 -32.20
C THR A 494 -24.28 3.05 -32.38
N SER A 495 -25.11 2.73 -31.40
CA SER A 495 -26.54 3.01 -31.46
C SER A 495 -27.06 3.64 -30.17
N SER A 496 -28.07 4.44 -30.29
CA SER A 496 -28.72 5.13 -29.18
C SER A 496 -29.36 4.22 -28.13
N THR A 497 -29.44 2.94 -28.40
CA THR A 497 -30.06 1.94 -27.51
C THR A 497 -29.07 1.14 -26.69
N THR A 498 -27.80 1.17 -27.04
CA THR A 498 -26.73 0.45 -26.35
C THR A 498 -25.61 1.41 -25.98
N GLN A 499 -25.74 2.11 -24.88
CA GLN A 499 -24.67 2.95 -24.35
C GLN A 499 -23.81 2.12 -23.43
N SER A 500 -22.51 2.11 -23.69
CA SER A 500 -21.54 1.61 -22.74
C SER A 500 -21.35 2.66 -21.65
N SER A 501 -21.55 2.25 -20.41
CA SER A 501 -21.32 3.12 -19.26
C SER A 501 -20.05 2.72 -18.55
N ILE A 502 -19.27 3.68 -18.15
CA ILE A 502 -18.05 3.51 -17.39
C ILE A 502 -18.24 4.16 -16.05
N CYS A 503 -17.97 3.43 -14.97
CA CYS A 503 -17.96 3.99 -13.63
C CYS A 503 -16.59 4.58 -13.34
N VAL A 504 -16.53 5.86 -13.07
CA VAL A 504 -15.33 6.58 -12.67
C VAL A 504 -15.63 7.41 -11.44
N LEU A 505 -14.58 7.75 -10.71
CA LEU A 505 -14.65 8.73 -9.65
C LEU A 505 -14.59 10.13 -10.25
N LYS A 506 -15.34 11.04 -9.69
CA LYS A 506 -15.36 12.42 -10.15
C LYS A 506 -14.11 13.17 -9.69
N GLU A 507 -13.47 13.87 -10.58
CA GLU A 507 -12.15 14.46 -10.34
C GLU A 507 -12.16 15.75 -9.52
N THR A 508 -13.16 16.61 -9.64
CA THR A 508 -13.18 17.88 -8.91
C THR A 508 -14.57 18.39 -8.64
N SER A 509 -14.65 19.37 -7.74
CA SER A 509 -15.84 20.19 -7.58
C SER A 509 -16.27 20.74 -8.92
N PHE A 510 -17.40 20.30 -9.35
CA PHE A 510 -17.89 20.63 -10.66
C PHE A 510 -18.27 22.09 -10.78
N ASN A 511 -17.52 22.82 -11.53
CA ASN A 511 -18.10 23.87 -12.32
C ASN A 511 -18.87 23.22 -13.46
N SER A 512 -20.01 23.75 -13.81
CA SER A 512 -20.94 23.29 -14.82
C SER A 512 -20.37 23.01 -16.22
N ASN A 513 -19.05 22.93 -16.33
CA ASN A 513 -18.31 22.66 -17.54
C ASN A 513 -17.37 21.50 -17.27
N PRO A 514 -17.78 20.26 -17.54
CA PRO A 514 -16.87 19.13 -17.51
C PRO A 514 -15.74 19.42 -18.47
N GLY A 515 -14.51 19.05 -18.08
CA GLY A 515 -13.36 19.18 -18.96
C GLY A 515 -13.63 18.58 -20.34
N PRO A 516 -12.86 18.92 -21.35
CA PRO A 516 -13.11 18.49 -22.71
C PRO A 516 -13.20 16.98 -22.75
N GLY A 517 -14.36 16.47 -23.07
CA GLY A 517 -14.60 15.06 -23.23
C GLY A 517 -15.74 14.46 -22.40
N ILE A 518 -16.20 15.12 -21.36
CA ILE A 518 -17.38 14.67 -20.63
C ILE A 518 -18.61 15.39 -21.21
N PRO A 519 -19.58 14.68 -21.79
CA PRO A 519 -20.75 15.33 -22.34
C PRO A 519 -21.47 16.14 -21.26
N VAL A 520 -21.71 17.40 -21.55
CA VAL A 520 -22.57 18.25 -20.72
C VAL A 520 -23.93 17.58 -20.62
N GLY A 521 -24.34 17.16 -19.42
CA GLY A 521 -25.61 16.47 -19.20
C GLY A 521 -25.53 14.97 -18.96
N SER A 522 -24.33 14.36 -18.95
CA SER A 522 -24.14 12.97 -18.49
C SER A 522 -24.20 12.83 -16.97
N THR A 523 -24.73 13.80 -16.32
CA THR A 523 -25.10 13.69 -14.92
C THR A 523 -26.19 12.65 -14.76
N VAL A 524 -26.07 11.83 -13.74
CA VAL A 524 -27.23 11.13 -13.20
C VAL A 524 -28.35 12.17 -13.09
N SER A 525 -29.36 12.05 -13.92
CA SER A 525 -30.43 13.02 -13.96
C SER A 525 -31.09 13.04 -12.58
N PRO A 526 -30.99 14.12 -11.82
CA PRO A 526 -31.74 14.24 -10.58
C PRO A 526 -33.22 14.31 -10.93
N ALA A 527 -34.04 13.92 -10.00
CA ALA A 527 -35.46 14.19 -10.11
C ALA A 527 -35.68 15.70 -10.36
N PRO A 528 -36.64 16.09 -11.20
CA PRO A 528 -36.87 17.48 -11.52
C PRO A 528 -36.98 18.33 -10.24
N GLY A 529 -36.09 19.29 -10.10
CA GLY A 529 -36.06 20.22 -8.97
C GLY A 529 -35.01 19.96 -7.88
N VAL A 530 -34.20 18.89 -7.99
CA VAL A 530 -33.08 18.65 -7.07
C VAL A 530 -31.77 18.91 -7.82
N PRO A 531 -30.92 19.82 -7.39
CA PRO A 531 -29.60 20.00 -8.00
C PRO A 531 -28.78 18.73 -7.81
N PRO A 532 -28.00 18.30 -8.81
CA PRO A 532 -27.17 17.14 -8.70
C PRO A 532 -26.07 17.37 -7.67
N LEU A 533 -26.21 16.75 -6.52
CA LEU A 533 -25.18 16.71 -5.48
C LEU A 533 -24.12 15.66 -5.88
N VAL A 534 -23.26 16.01 -6.81
CA VAL A 534 -22.09 15.19 -7.14
C VAL A 534 -20.89 15.87 -6.53
N SER A 535 -20.36 15.27 -5.48
CA SER A 535 -19.17 15.76 -4.78
C SER A 535 -17.89 15.12 -5.34
N PRO A 536 -16.73 15.73 -5.14
CA PRO A 536 -15.46 15.07 -5.46
C PRO A 536 -15.38 13.70 -4.80
N GLY A 537 -14.90 12.69 -5.54
CA GLY A 537 -14.86 11.30 -5.06
C GLY A 537 -16.15 10.50 -5.25
N ASP A 538 -17.23 11.11 -5.71
CA ASP A 538 -18.44 10.36 -6.05
C ASP A 538 -18.19 9.44 -7.25
N VAL A 539 -18.77 8.25 -7.17
CA VAL A 539 -18.78 7.34 -8.32
C VAL A 539 -19.85 7.80 -9.30
N VAL A 540 -19.42 8.23 -10.47
CA VAL A 540 -20.31 8.62 -11.55
C VAL A 540 -20.25 7.65 -12.71
N THR A 541 -21.38 7.44 -13.35
CA THR A 541 -21.44 6.69 -14.60
C THR A 541 -21.31 7.67 -15.75
N LEU A 542 -20.24 7.55 -16.51
CA LEU A 542 -20.03 8.33 -17.71
C LEU A 542 -20.60 7.59 -18.91
N TYR A 543 -21.37 8.31 -19.71
CA TYR A 543 -21.82 7.81 -21.00
C TYR A 543 -20.78 8.20 -22.05
N SER A 544 -20.16 7.22 -22.67
CA SER A 544 -19.20 7.49 -23.72
C SER A 544 -19.92 7.86 -25.02
N SER A 545 -19.51 8.98 -25.60
CA SER A 545 -19.86 9.33 -26.98
C SER A 545 -18.80 8.75 -27.93
N PRO A 546 -19.15 8.30 -29.13
CA PRO A 546 -18.20 7.73 -30.08
C PRO A 546 -17.07 8.67 -30.51
N THR A 547 -17.24 9.96 -30.27
CA THR A 547 -16.24 10.98 -30.58
C THR A 547 -15.38 11.38 -29.38
N ASN A 548 -15.57 10.71 -28.23
CA ASN A 548 -15.02 11.20 -27.00
C ASN A 548 -13.81 10.42 -26.54
N LEU A 549 -12.74 11.12 -26.44
CA LEU A 549 -11.42 10.66 -26.01
C LEU A 549 -11.27 10.58 -24.49
N ASP A 550 -12.35 10.44 -23.77
CA ASP A 550 -12.36 10.37 -22.29
C ASP A 550 -11.62 9.18 -21.70
N ILE A 551 -11.23 8.24 -22.56
CA ILE A 551 -10.28 7.19 -22.20
C ILE A 551 -9.01 7.76 -21.56
N GLN A 552 -8.59 8.95 -21.94
CA GLN A 552 -7.41 9.58 -21.36
C GLN A 552 -7.53 9.87 -19.86
N TYR A 553 -8.75 10.10 -19.39
CA TYR A 553 -9.04 10.32 -17.97
C TYR A 553 -9.20 9.02 -17.19
N GLN A 554 -9.36 7.90 -17.88
CA GLN A 554 -9.68 6.60 -17.29
C GLN A 554 -8.56 5.59 -17.47
N GLY A 555 -7.40 6.06 -17.89
CA GLY A 555 -6.22 5.25 -18.04
C GLY A 555 -5.72 4.70 -16.70
N TYR A 556 -4.74 3.85 -16.78
CA TYR A 556 -4.08 3.22 -15.65
C TYR A 556 -2.67 3.76 -15.50
N ASN A 557 -2.25 3.94 -14.27
CA ASN A 557 -0.86 4.22 -13.95
C ASN A 557 -0.17 2.88 -13.72
N SER A 558 0.95 2.66 -14.39
CA SER A 558 1.78 1.48 -14.18
C SER A 558 3.04 1.84 -13.40
N THR A 559 3.40 1.00 -12.46
CA THR A 559 4.72 1.04 -11.81
C THR A 559 5.35 -0.35 -11.95
N VAL A 560 6.51 -0.40 -12.57
CA VAL A 560 7.29 -1.63 -12.73
C VAL A 560 8.54 -1.51 -11.89
N TYR A 561 8.67 -2.36 -10.89
CA TYR A 561 9.82 -2.47 -10.00
C TYR A 561 10.75 -3.57 -10.50
N ILE A 562 12.03 -3.30 -10.49
CA ILE A 562 13.10 -4.23 -10.83
C ILE A 562 14.02 -4.34 -9.62
N GLU A 563 14.11 -5.53 -9.07
CA GLU A 563 15.05 -5.83 -8.00
C GLU A 563 16.31 -6.47 -8.56
N SER A 564 17.45 -5.99 -8.11
CA SER A 564 18.77 -6.46 -8.55
C SER A 564 19.73 -6.57 -7.38
N TYR A 565 20.68 -7.49 -7.49
CA TYR A 565 21.79 -7.60 -6.55
C TYR A 565 22.88 -6.60 -6.89
N ASN A 566 23.50 -6.07 -5.83
CA ASN A 566 24.76 -5.35 -5.87
C ASN A 566 25.61 -5.79 -4.67
N PHE A 567 26.84 -5.31 -4.60
CA PHE A 567 27.75 -5.63 -3.51
C PHE A 567 28.17 -4.37 -2.78
N LEU A 568 28.11 -4.42 -1.46
CA LEU A 568 28.67 -3.40 -0.58
C LEU A 568 30.00 -3.93 -0.03
N LYS A 569 31.09 -3.25 -0.35
CA LYS A 569 32.41 -3.59 0.16
C LYS A 569 32.80 -2.63 1.28
N VAL A 570 33.17 -3.20 2.42
CA VAL A 570 33.67 -2.46 3.60
C VAL A 570 35.18 -2.71 3.70
N THR A 571 35.97 -1.66 3.51
CA THR A 571 37.43 -1.71 3.52
C THR A 571 38.01 -0.45 4.15
N ASN A 572 39.01 -0.57 4.98
CA ASN A 572 39.77 0.55 5.55
C ASN A 572 38.89 1.63 6.22
N GLY A 573 37.82 1.22 6.90
CA GLY A 573 36.91 2.15 7.59
C GLY A 573 35.84 2.77 6.69
N GLN A 574 35.81 2.48 5.40
CA GLN A 574 34.85 3.00 4.44
C GLN A 574 34.00 1.89 3.82
N ALA A 575 32.78 2.23 3.49
CA ALA A 575 31.86 1.35 2.79
C ALA A 575 31.43 1.96 1.46
N ASN A 576 31.56 1.20 0.38
CA ASN A 576 31.18 1.64 -0.95
C ASN A 576 30.49 0.51 -1.73
N VAL A 577 29.56 0.91 -2.60
CA VAL A 577 28.91 -0.02 -3.53
C VAL A 577 29.88 -0.33 -4.67
N VAL A 578 29.98 -1.61 -5.04
CA VAL A 578 30.96 -2.08 -6.04
C VAL A 578 30.56 -1.68 -7.44
N PHE A 579 29.27 -1.83 -7.77
CA PHE A 579 28.77 -1.46 -9.10
C PHE A 579 27.97 -0.14 -8.99
N THR A 580 28.58 0.91 -9.49
CA THR A 580 27.89 2.20 -9.66
C THR A 580 27.13 2.18 -10.97
N THR A 581 25.89 2.57 -10.95
CA THR A 581 25.00 2.61 -12.12
C THR A 581 24.56 4.03 -12.42
#